data_b1179f5b84b3a323b243df16f26b7f22
#
_entry.id   b1179f5b84b3a323b243df16f26b7f22
#
_cell.length_a   1.000
_cell.length_b   1.000
_cell.length_c   1.000
_cell.angle_alpha   90.00
_cell.angle_beta   90.00
_cell.angle_gamma   90.00
#
_symmetry.space_group_name_H-M   'P 1'
#
loop_
_entity.id
_entity.type
_entity.pdbx_description
1 polymer ?
#
loop_
_entity_poly.entity_id
_entity_poly.type
_entity_poly.pdbx_seq_one_letter_code
_entity_poly.pdbx_strand_id
1 'polypeptide(L)'
;MFIRYRYKNKHKDFTPEDGDKVTLPYIQQKWRYQLNYTPMDELMLKTTVDIVHNGHRDQKASQGILIGQSGGYKFRSLPLQLDAGFAWFQTDDYASRISMYEKGLLYSFSIPSFYGKGIRYALLARYQFSNRLVIQAKYALTHYWDRNIIGTRYEQINDNQKGDLYLQMRWKF
;
A
#
# COMPACT_ATOMS: atom_id res chain seq x y z
N MET A 1 19.46 4.31 -0.99
CA MET A 1 18.80 4.52 0.30
C MET A 1 18.11 5.87 0.28
N PHE A 2 16.90 5.97 0.82
CA PHE A 2 16.11 7.19 0.84
C PHE A 2 15.41 7.30 2.21
N ILE A 3 15.51 8.45 2.85
CA ILE A 3 14.83 8.77 4.10
C ILE A 3 14.03 10.04 3.88
N ARG A 4 12.77 10.05 4.29
CA ARG A 4 11.90 11.23 4.23
C ARG A 4 11.14 11.41 5.53
N TYR A 5 11.26 12.60 6.09
CA TYR A 5 10.38 13.09 7.12
C TYR A 5 9.44 14.14 6.55
N ARG A 6 8.17 14.05 6.89
CA ARG A 6 7.16 15.04 6.54
C ARG A 6 6.42 15.46 7.80
N TYR A 7 6.43 16.76 8.06
CA TYR A 7 5.63 17.40 9.07
C TYR A 7 4.56 18.26 8.40
N LYS A 8 3.33 18.17 8.87
CA LYS A 8 2.21 19.04 8.46
C LYS A 8 1.46 19.49 9.72
N ASN A 9 1.25 20.79 9.83
CA ASN A 9 0.37 21.38 10.81
C ASN A 9 -0.77 22.05 10.05
N LYS A 10 -2.01 21.69 10.35
CA LYS A 10 -3.23 22.25 9.75
C LYS A 10 -4.33 22.29 10.78
N HIS A 11 -5.31 23.13 10.57
CA HIS A 11 -6.53 23.13 11.37
C HIS A 11 -7.48 22.06 10.82
N LYS A 12 -8.10 21.31 11.70
CA LYS A 12 -9.11 20.30 11.40
C LYS A 12 -10.19 20.31 12.45
N ASP A 13 -11.41 20.06 12.03
CA ASP A 13 -12.55 19.96 12.90
C ASP A 13 -12.44 18.74 13.81
N PHE A 14 -12.74 18.95 15.06
CA PHE A 14 -12.81 17.97 16.13
C PHE A 14 -14.16 18.13 16.83
N THR A 15 -14.85 17.05 17.09
CA THR A 15 -16.09 17.03 17.86
C THR A 15 -15.81 16.28 19.15
N PRO A 16 -15.76 16.94 20.31
CA PRO A 16 -15.70 16.29 21.62
C PRO A 16 -16.96 15.42 21.85
N GLU A 17 -16.88 14.46 22.77
CA GLU A 17 -18.02 13.59 23.11
C GLU A 17 -19.22 14.36 23.60
N ASP A 18 -19.02 15.46 24.32
CA ASP A 18 -20.04 16.28 24.95
C ASP A 18 -20.06 17.75 24.49
N GLY A 19 -19.71 18.02 23.21
CA GLY A 19 -19.58 19.43 22.81
C GLY A 19 -19.79 19.71 21.34
N ASP A 20 -19.85 20.99 21.03
CA ASP A 20 -19.93 21.49 19.67
C ASP A 20 -18.62 21.25 18.89
N LYS A 21 -18.75 21.22 17.57
CA LYS A 21 -17.64 21.08 16.64
C LYS A 21 -16.68 22.27 16.76
N VAL A 22 -15.42 22.00 17.11
CA VAL A 22 -14.36 23.00 17.23
C VAL A 22 -13.23 22.72 16.24
N THR A 23 -12.60 23.77 15.75
CA THR A 23 -11.46 23.64 14.82
C THR A 23 -10.17 23.73 15.63
N LEU A 24 -9.42 22.63 15.69
CA LEU A 24 -8.17 22.52 16.46
C LEU A 24 -6.96 22.28 15.55
N PRO A 25 -5.75 22.68 15.99
CA PRO A 25 -4.52 22.30 15.31
C PRO A 25 -4.38 20.77 15.21
N TYR A 26 -4.14 20.29 14.02
CA TYR A 26 -3.95 18.87 13.71
C TYR A 26 -2.55 18.64 13.13
N ILE A 27 -1.76 17.88 13.84
CA ILE A 27 -0.37 17.59 13.50
C ILE A 27 -0.31 16.24 12.82
N GLN A 28 0.38 16.19 11.69
CA GLN A 28 0.70 14.95 10.98
C GLN A 28 2.20 14.84 10.81
N GLN A 29 2.76 13.74 11.29
CA GLN A 29 4.16 13.39 11.13
C GLN A 29 4.24 12.06 10.39
N LYS A 30 5.09 12.00 9.37
CA LYS A 30 5.32 10.78 8.61
C LYS A 30 6.79 10.60 8.34
N TRP A 31 7.30 9.45 8.74
CA TRP A 31 8.65 8.98 8.48
C TRP A 31 8.57 7.88 7.44
N ARG A 32 9.43 7.95 6.44
CA ARG A 32 9.61 6.88 5.44
C ARG A 32 11.09 6.59 5.29
N TYR A 33 11.45 5.35 5.51
CA TYR A 33 12.72 4.77 5.13
C TYR A 33 12.51 3.84 3.94
N GLN A 34 13.38 3.94 2.92
CA GLN A 34 13.34 3.07 1.74
C GLN A 34 14.75 2.69 1.33
N LEU A 35 14.98 1.40 1.18
CA LEU A 35 16.20 0.82 0.65
C LEU A 35 15.88 0.12 -0.67
N ASN A 36 16.55 0.53 -1.74
CA ASN A 36 16.55 -0.19 -3.01
C ASN A 36 17.89 -0.89 -3.15
N TYR A 37 17.86 -2.15 -3.50
CA TYR A 37 19.05 -2.99 -3.67
C TYR A 37 18.90 -3.85 -4.91
N THR A 38 19.93 -3.82 -5.77
CA THR A 38 19.98 -4.55 -7.05
C THR A 38 21.21 -5.44 -7.00
N PRO A 39 21.10 -6.69 -6.46
CA PRO A 39 22.24 -7.60 -6.31
C PRO A 39 22.73 -8.15 -7.65
N MET A 40 21.87 -8.17 -8.66
CA MET A 40 22.15 -8.56 -10.04
C MET A 40 21.21 -7.79 -10.98
N ASP A 41 21.57 -7.67 -12.25
CA ASP A 41 20.81 -6.88 -13.24
C ASP A 41 19.34 -7.32 -13.39
N GLU A 42 19.06 -8.58 -13.11
CA GLU A 42 17.72 -9.17 -13.22
C GLU A 42 16.88 -9.00 -11.97
N LEU A 43 17.49 -8.77 -10.80
CA LEU A 43 16.81 -8.76 -9.50
C LEU A 43 16.87 -7.38 -8.85
N MET A 44 15.72 -6.77 -8.67
CA MET A 44 15.56 -5.55 -7.90
C MET A 44 14.79 -5.84 -6.62
N LEU A 45 15.30 -5.43 -5.48
CA LEU A 45 14.68 -5.54 -4.17
C LEU A 45 14.43 -4.14 -3.58
N LYS A 46 13.32 -3.99 -2.89
CA LYS A 46 12.95 -2.74 -2.24
C LYS A 46 12.31 -3.02 -0.89
N THR A 47 12.93 -2.50 0.16
CA THR A 47 12.40 -2.48 1.53
C THR A 47 11.84 -1.09 1.83
N THR A 48 10.67 -1.03 2.46
CA THR A 48 10.03 0.22 2.87
C THR A 48 9.56 0.10 4.31
N VAL A 49 9.87 1.09 5.13
CA VAL A 49 9.31 1.24 6.47
C VAL A 49 8.67 2.62 6.57
N ASP A 50 7.38 2.64 6.86
CA ASP A 50 6.60 3.87 7.07
C ASP A 50 6.09 3.92 8.51
N ILE A 51 6.29 5.06 9.17
CA ILE A 51 5.71 5.36 10.48
C ILE A 51 4.91 6.65 10.34
N VAL A 52 3.68 6.62 10.87
CA VAL A 52 2.76 7.76 10.85
C VAL A 52 2.33 8.06 12.28
N HIS A 53 2.34 9.35 12.63
CA HIS A 53 1.83 9.85 13.89
C HIS A 53 0.96 11.08 13.60
N ASN A 54 -0.32 10.97 13.91
CA ASN A 54 -1.33 11.98 13.59
C ASN A 54 -2.18 12.27 14.82
N GLY A 55 -2.52 13.53 15.07
CA GLY A 55 -3.42 13.86 16.16
C GLY A 55 -3.72 15.35 16.27
N HIS A 56 -4.76 15.69 16.98
CA HIS A 56 -4.97 17.03 17.48
C HIS A 56 -4.03 17.29 18.65
N ARG A 57 -3.62 18.54 18.80
CA ARG A 57 -2.83 18.97 19.97
C ARG A 57 -3.65 18.66 21.24
N ASP A 58 -2.99 18.08 22.23
CA ASP A 58 -3.56 17.72 23.55
C ASP A 58 -4.63 16.61 23.51
N GLN A 59 -4.73 15.87 22.39
CA GLN A 59 -5.60 14.71 22.25
C GLN A 59 -4.78 13.43 21.97
N LYS A 60 -5.41 12.27 22.20
CA LYS A 60 -4.77 10.98 21.89
C LYS A 60 -4.39 10.93 20.41
N ALA A 61 -3.11 10.73 20.14
CA ALA A 61 -2.60 10.60 18.78
C ALA A 61 -2.91 9.21 18.21
N SER A 62 -3.18 9.18 16.91
CA SER A 62 -3.31 7.95 16.13
C SER A 62 -1.98 7.62 15.45
N GLN A 63 -1.53 6.39 15.62
CA GLN A 63 -0.24 5.91 15.14
C GLN A 63 -0.42 4.77 14.14
N GLY A 64 0.56 4.63 13.25
CA GLY A 64 0.61 3.54 12.31
C GLY A 64 2.02 3.21 11.89
N ILE A 65 2.27 1.93 11.63
CA ILE A 65 3.51 1.39 11.09
C ILE A 65 3.20 0.44 9.94
N LEU A 66 4.05 0.50 8.91
CA LEU A 66 4.03 -0.45 7.80
C LEU A 66 5.46 -0.86 7.48
N ILE A 67 5.66 -2.17 7.32
CA ILE A 67 6.91 -2.74 6.81
C ILE A 67 6.57 -3.49 5.52
N GLY A 68 7.18 -3.06 4.42
CA GLY A 68 6.97 -3.63 3.10
C GLY A 68 8.26 -4.11 2.47
N GLN A 69 8.18 -5.28 1.83
CA GLN A 69 9.22 -5.81 0.98
C GLN A 69 8.66 -6.07 -0.40
N SER A 70 9.32 -5.60 -1.44
CA SER A 70 8.95 -5.92 -2.82
C SER A 70 10.20 -6.27 -3.63
N GLY A 71 10.00 -7.05 -4.67
CA GLY A 71 11.08 -7.44 -5.57
C GLY A 71 10.54 -7.69 -6.97
N GLY A 72 11.39 -7.48 -7.97
CA GLY A 72 11.12 -7.79 -9.36
C GLY A 72 12.27 -8.61 -9.94
N TYR A 73 11.92 -9.68 -10.63
CA TYR A 73 12.86 -10.53 -11.34
C TYR A 73 12.54 -10.61 -12.82
N LYS A 74 13.51 -10.30 -13.65
CA LYS A 74 13.41 -10.39 -15.12
C LYS A 74 14.22 -11.58 -15.60
N PHE A 75 13.57 -12.59 -16.16
CA PHE A 75 14.23 -13.78 -16.68
C PHE A 75 15.06 -13.45 -17.92
N ARG A 76 16.29 -13.99 -17.99
CA ARG A 76 17.17 -13.82 -19.17
C ARG A 76 16.76 -14.69 -20.35
N SER A 77 16.36 -15.94 -20.06
CA SER A 77 16.02 -16.94 -21.07
C SER A 77 14.56 -16.93 -21.50
N LEU A 78 13.70 -16.23 -20.78
CA LEU A 78 12.26 -16.16 -21.03
C LEU A 78 11.81 -14.70 -21.09
N PRO A 79 10.88 -14.34 -21.97
CA PRO A 79 10.29 -13.00 -22.01
C PRO A 79 9.28 -12.80 -20.85
N LEU A 80 9.67 -13.21 -19.65
CA LEU A 80 8.89 -13.18 -18.42
C LEU A 80 9.52 -12.24 -17.39
N GLN A 81 8.68 -11.43 -16.76
CA GLN A 81 9.02 -10.66 -15.58
C GLN A 81 8.01 -10.98 -14.48
N LEU A 82 8.50 -11.23 -13.27
CA LEU A 82 7.71 -11.41 -12.07
C LEU A 82 8.03 -10.28 -11.08
N ASP A 83 6.99 -9.71 -10.50
CA ASP A 83 7.12 -8.73 -9.42
C ASP A 83 6.27 -9.23 -8.25
N ALA A 84 6.89 -9.37 -7.08
CA ALA A 84 6.22 -9.77 -5.85
C ALA A 84 6.32 -8.68 -4.79
N GLY A 85 5.31 -8.58 -3.96
CA GLY A 85 5.25 -7.64 -2.85
C GLY A 85 4.62 -8.26 -1.61
N PHE A 86 5.13 -7.87 -0.47
CA PHE A 86 4.60 -8.18 0.85
C PHE A 86 4.55 -6.89 1.66
N ALA A 87 3.49 -6.70 2.44
CA ALA A 87 3.41 -5.64 3.43
C ALA A 87 2.74 -6.16 4.70
N TRP A 88 3.37 -5.90 5.83
CA TRP A 88 2.76 -5.98 7.14
C TRP A 88 2.42 -4.58 7.62
N PHE A 89 1.22 -4.40 8.20
CA PHE A 89 0.77 -3.10 8.68
C PHE A 89 -0.02 -3.22 9.98
N GLN A 90 0.15 -2.21 10.81
CA GLN A 90 -0.64 -1.99 12.01
C GLN A 90 -0.89 -0.50 12.18
N THR A 91 -2.15 -0.10 12.32
CA THR A 91 -2.55 1.29 12.58
C THR A 91 -3.65 1.31 13.62
N ASP A 92 -3.71 2.38 14.41
CA ASP A 92 -4.73 2.50 15.46
C ASP A 92 -6.13 2.72 14.86
N ASP A 93 -6.21 3.56 13.80
CA ASP A 93 -7.47 3.88 13.13
C ASP A 93 -7.24 4.32 11.67
N TYR A 94 -8.31 4.78 11.01
CA TYR A 94 -8.25 5.27 9.63
C TYR A 94 -7.47 6.58 9.48
N ALA A 95 -7.29 7.40 10.54
CA ALA A 95 -6.52 8.63 10.46
C ALA A 95 -5.03 8.36 10.28
N SER A 96 -4.53 7.24 10.82
CA SER A 96 -3.14 6.79 10.68
C SER A 96 -2.90 5.83 9.52
N ARG A 97 -3.86 5.70 8.58
CA ARG A 97 -3.67 4.85 7.39
C ARG A 97 -2.39 5.16 6.63
N ILE A 98 -1.76 4.12 6.12
CA ILE A 98 -0.51 4.19 5.39
C ILE A 98 -0.72 3.71 3.97
N SER A 99 -0.20 4.45 2.99
CA SER A 99 -0.26 4.07 1.59
C SER A 99 1.12 3.65 1.11
N MET A 100 1.20 2.48 0.48
CA MET A 100 2.43 1.96 -0.10
C MET A 100 2.25 1.79 -1.61
N TYR A 101 3.27 2.18 -2.37
CA TYR A 101 3.29 1.89 -3.80
C TYR A 101 3.40 0.39 -4.04
N GLU A 102 2.51 -0.14 -4.84
CA GLU A 102 2.47 -1.51 -5.33
C GLU A 102 2.48 -1.50 -6.85
N LYS A 103 3.37 -2.29 -7.46
CA LYS A 103 3.47 -2.34 -8.92
C LYS A 103 2.14 -2.82 -9.52
N GLY A 104 1.63 -2.07 -10.48
CA GLY A 104 0.37 -2.33 -11.17
C GLY A 104 0.55 -2.77 -12.61
N LEU A 105 -0.57 -3.04 -13.28
CA LEU A 105 -0.64 -3.26 -14.72
C LEU A 105 -0.23 -2.00 -15.48
N LEU A 106 0.08 -2.12 -16.78
CA LEU A 106 0.36 -0.96 -17.62
C LEU A 106 -0.87 -0.05 -17.69
N TYR A 107 -0.64 1.25 -17.60
CA TYR A 107 -1.69 2.29 -17.63
C TYR A 107 -2.70 2.23 -16.47
N SER A 108 -2.47 1.37 -15.47
CA SER A 108 -3.25 1.31 -14.24
C SER A 108 -2.41 1.87 -13.09
N PHE A 109 -2.93 2.89 -12.43
CA PHE A 109 -2.28 3.49 -11.27
C PHE A 109 -3.15 3.27 -10.04
N SER A 110 -2.62 2.52 -9.09
CA SER A 110 -3.27 2.28 -7.80
C SER A 110 -2.25 2.31 -6.68
N ILE A 111 -2.56 3.05 -5.63
CA ILE A 111 -1.77 3.05 -4.40
C ILE A 111 -2.67 2.53 -3.29
N PRO A 112 -2.58 1.26 -2.92
CA PRO A 112 -3.37 0.73 -1.82
C PRO A 112 -3.06 1.45 -0.52
N SER A 113 -4.11 1.69 0.27
CA SER A 113 -4.04 2.28 1.59
C SER A 113 -4.48 1.26 2.63
N PHE A 114 -3.69 1.14 3.69
CA PHE A 114 -3.86 0.15 4.74
C PHE A 114 -4.22 0.81 6.05
N TYR A 115 -5.20 0.25 6.76
CA TYR A 115 -5.56 0.65 8.11
C TYR A 115 -6.05 -0.57 8.90
N GLY A 116 -5.91 -0.54 10.23
CA GLY A 116 -6.11 -1.68 11.09
C GLY A 116 -4.87 -2.56 11.17
N LYS A 117 -5.02 -3.86 11.33
CA LYS A 117 -3.93 -4.82 11.49
C LYS A 117 -4.03 -5.91 10.44
N GLY A 118 -2.94 -6.17 9.70
CA GLY A 118 -2.96 -7.20 8.68
C GLY A 118 -1.70 -7.30 7.86
N ILE A 119 -1.81 -8.12 6.82
CA ILE A 119 -0.77 -8.35 5.80
C ILE A 119 -1.37 -8.23 4.42
N ARG A 120 -0.52 -7.88 3.46
CA ARG A 120 -0.87 -7.91 2.04
C ARG A 120 0.23 -8.59 1.24
N TYR A 121 -0.20 -9.42 0.31
CA TYR A 121 0.64 -10.03 -0.72
C TYR A 121 0.19 -9.54 -2.08
N ALA A 122 1.13 -9.36 -3.00
CA ALA A 122 0.84 -9.05 -4.38
C ALA A 122 1.84 -9.77 -5.29
N LEU A 123 1.35 -10.32 -6.40
CA LEU A 123 2.14 -10.94 -7.44
C LEU A 123 1.70 -10.39 -8.78
N LEU A 124 2.64 -9.90 -9.58
CA LEU A 124 2.42 -9.45 -10.94
C LEU A 124 3.32 -10.25 -11.87
N ALA A 125 2.73 -10.94 -12.82
CA ALA A 125 3.43 -11.60 -13.91
C ALA A 125 3.21 -10.82 -15.21
N ARG A 126 4.28 -10.61 -15.97
CA ARG A 126 4.26 -10.00 -17.29
C ARG A 126 4.99 -10.90 -18.27
N TYR A 127 4.27 -11.35 -19.29
CA TYR A 127 4.81 -12.17 -20.36
C TYR A 127 4.70 -11.44 -21.70
N GLN A 128 5.83 -11.34 -22.41
CA GLN A 128 5.93 -10.69 -23.72
C GLN A 128 6.02 -11.76 -24.81
N PHE A 129 4.90 -12.14 -25.40
CA PHE A 129 4.85 -13.14 -26.48
C PHE A 129 5.57 -12.67 -27.76
N SER A 130 5.47 -11.37 -28.05
CA SER A 130 6.13 -10.75 -29.19
C SER A 130 6.31 -9.25 -28.94
N ASN A 131 6.96 -8.55 -29.87
CA ASN A 131 7.06 -7.07 -29.82
C ASN A 131 5.68 -6.38 -29.85
N ARG A 132 4.65 -7.10 -30.30
CA ARG A 132 3.28 -6.58 -30.44
C ARG A 132 2.34 -7.04 -29.33
N LEU A 133 2.57 -8.22 -28.72
CA LEU A 133 1.66 -8.83 -27.77
C LEU A 133 2.30 -9.00 -26.38
N VAL A 134 1.72 -8.36 -25.38
CA VAL A 134 2.08 -8.49 -23.97
C VAL A 134 0.85 -8.84 -23.16
N ILE A 135 0.95 -9.87 -22.31
CA ILE A 135 -0.07 -10.25 -21.33
C ILE A 135 0.47 -9.98 -19.93
N GLN A 136 -0.39 -9.46 -19.06
CA GLN A 136 -0.09 -9.23 -17.65
C GLN A 136 -1.21 -9.79 -16.79
N ALA A 137 -0.83 -10.38 -15.67
CA ALA A 137 -1.75 -10.85 -14.64
C ALA A 137 -1.26 -10.37 -13.29
N LYS A 138 -2.14 -9.78 -12.48
CA LYS A 138 -1.85 -9.38 -11.12
C LYS A 138 -2.86 -10.00 -10.19
N TYR A 139 -2.38 -10.65 -9.14
CA TYR A 139 -3.16 -11.11 -8.00
C TYR A 139 -2.67 -10.41 -6.74
N ALA A 140 -3.59 -9.97 -5.91
CA ALA A 140 -3.26 -9.36 -4.63
C ALA A 140 -4.26 -9.79 -3.56
N LEU A 141 -3.77 -10.12 -2.36
CA LEU A 141 -4.57 -10.57 -1.22
C LEU A 141 -4.22 -9.74 0.01
N THR A 142 -5.22 -9.18 0.65
CA THR A 142 -5.09 -8.53 1.96
C THR A 142 -5.82 -9.39 2.99
N HIS A 143 -5.12 -9.73 4.09
CA HIS A 143 -5.68 -10.45 5.22
C HIS A 143 -5.62 -9.56 6.47
N TYR A 144 -6.77 -9.32 7.09
CA TYR A 144 -6.92 -8.54 8.32
C TYR A 144 -7.04 -9.46 9.54
N TRP A 145 -6.48 -9.05 10.67
CA TRP A 145 -6.55 -9.78 11.94
C TRP A 145 -7.50 -9.12 12.95
N ASP A 146 -7.94 -7.90 12.67
CA ASP A 146 -8.72 -7.07 13.57
C ASP A 146 -10.19 -6.95 13.17
N ARG A 147 -10.60 -7.64 12.08
CA ARG A 147 -11.98 -7.57 11.57
C ARG A 147 -12.36 -8.77 10.72
N ASN A 148 -13.67 -9.07 10.71
CA ASN A 148 -14.28 -10.10 9.86
C ASN A 148 -15.24 -9.50 8.82
N ILE A 149 -15.25 -8.16 8.70
CA ILE A 149 -16.04 -7.44 7.71
C ILE A 149 -15.15 -6.36 7.10
N ILE A 150 -15.04 -6.35 5.77
CA ILE A 150 -14.25 -5.39 5.00
C ILE A 150 -15.19 -4.58 4.11
N GLY A 151 -14.99 -3.26 4.06
CA GLY A 151 -15.85 -2.36 3.27
C GLY A 151 -17.18 -2.06 3.95
N THR A 152 -18.05 -1.36 3.22
CA THR A 152 -19.37 -0.94 3.72
C THR A 152 -20.38 -0.97 2.58
N ARG A 153 -21.67 -1.15 2.91
CA ARG A 153 -22.79 -1.16 1.96
C ARG A 153 -22.60 -2.24 0.87
N TYR A 154 -22.72 -1.86 -0.40
CA TYR A 154 -22.67 -2.79 -1.55
C TYR A 154 -21.29 -3.40 -1.80
N GLU A 155 -20.23 -2.82 -1.26
CA GLU A 155 -18.85 -3.35 -1.36
C GLU A 155 -18.43 -4.13 -0.11
N GLN A 156 -19.39 -4.50 0.75
CA GLN A 156 -19.11 -5.24 1.98
C GLN A 156 -18.74 -6.69 1.66
N ILE A 157 -17.63 -7.13 2.22
CA ILE A 157 -17.15 -8.51 2.21
C ILE A 157 -17.26 -9.04 3.64
N ASN A 158 -18.03 -10.10 3.85
CA ASN A 158 -18.20 -10.76 5.13
C ASN A 158 -17.07 -11.79 5.34
N ASP A 159 -15.86 -11.32 5.31
CA ASP A 159 -14.63 -12.09 5.50
C ASP A 159 -13.53 -11.16 6.02
N ASN A 160 -12.46 -11.74 6.57
CA ASN A 160 -11.24 -11.04 6.94
C ASN A 160 -10.22 -10.96 5.80
N GLN A 161 -10.56 -11.45 4.61
CA GLN A 161 -9.71 -11.46 3.42
C GLN A 161 -10.36 -10.72 2.26
N LYS A 162 -9.54 -9.98 1.52
CA LYS A 162 -9.92 -9.33 0.27
C LYS A 162 -8.89 -9.66 -0.81
N GLY A 163 -9.35 -10.35 -1.85
CA GLY A 163 -8.56 -10.69 -3.04
C GLY A 163 -8.93 -9.82 -4.23
N ASP A 164 -7.93 -9.41 -5.01
CA ASP A 164 -8.09 -8.67 -6.26
C ASP A 164 -7.34 -9.42 -7.37
N LEU A 165 -8.00 -9.71 -8.50
CA LEU A 165 -7.40 -10.29 -9.69
C LEU A 165 -7.57 -9.35 -10.87
N TYR A 166 -6.48 -9.03 -11.53
CA TYR A 166 -6.47 -8.18 -12.73
C TYR A 166 -5.78 -8.89 -13.87
N LEU A 167 -6.37 -8.86 -15.05
CA LEU A 167 -5.80 -9.37 -16.29
C LEU A 167 -5.76 -8.25 -17.33
N GLN A 168 -4.66 -8.15 -18.06
CA GLN A 168 -4.51 -7.16 -19.12
C GLN A 168 -3.79 -7.78 -20.32
N MET A 169 -4.31 -7.52 -21.51
CA MET A 169 -3.66 -7.81 -22.77
C MET A 169 -3.40 -6.48 -23.51
N ARG A 170 -2.20 -6.32 -24.01
CA ARG A 170 -1.83 -5.19 -24.87
C ARG A 170 -1.38 -5.72 -26.22
N TRP A 171 -2.08 -5.29 -27.26
CA TRP A 171 -1.74 -5.57 -28.65
C TRP A 171 -1.42 -4.27 -29.38
N LYS A 172 -0.30 -4.24 -30.13
CA LYS A 172 0.09 -3.13 -31.01
C LYS A 172 -0.11 -3.58 -32.44
N PHE A 173 -0.80 -2.78 -33.21
CA PHE A 173 -1.01 -2.95 -34.66
C PHE A 173 0.18 -2.44 -35.46
#